data_fc978a7f2c48b95712e0c434691aed7c
#
_entry.id   fc978a7f2c48b95712e0c434691aed7c
#
_cell.length_a   1.000
_cell.length_b   1.000
_cell.length_c   1.000
_cell.angle_alpha   90.00
_cell.angle_beta   90.00
_cell.angle_gamma   90.00
#
_symmetry.space_group_name_H-M   'P 1'
#
loop_
_entity.id
_entity.type
_entity.pdbx_description
1 polymer ?
#
loop_
_entity_poly.entity_id
_entity_poly.type
_entity_poly.pdbx_seq_one_letter_code
_entity_poly.pdbx_strand_id
1 'polypeptide(L)'
;MYSSDLIEEVVSRNDIVDVISGYIKLKKNGSSYVGLCPFHNEKSPSFSVSQSRQLYHCFGCGVGGNVITFVMEYENFTFLEAVKSLADRVGMELPEISYSQKEQQERDLKTKLLEINKIAATYYYHQLKSENGQVGLSYLRKRGLTDETINRFGLGYSGQNSKALYRYLKDKGYDDDLLKESGLFTYERGINDKFWNRVMFPIMDINNKVIGFGGRVMGDAKPKYLNSPETKLFDKSRNLYGLNIARTARKNNLIICEGYMDVISMHQAGFNQAVASLGTALTPGQARLMKRYTDQVLITYDSDEAGTKAAMRAIPILKEAGLSTKVINCLLYTSDAAD
;
A
#
# COMPACT_ATOMS: atom_id res chain seq x y z
N MET A 1 10.80 3.77 24.06
CA MET A 1 10.91 2.35 23.66
C MET A 1 10.63 1.50 24.89
N TYR A 2 9.94 0.38 24.79
CA TYR A 2 9.73 -0.51 25.94
C TYR A 2 11.07 -1.09 26.41
N SER A 3 11.18 -1.39 27.72
CA SER A 3 12.38 -2.06 28.26
C SER A 3 12.49 -3.50 27.75
N SER A 4 13.70 -4.04 27.71
CA SER A 4 13.92 -5.44 27.28
C SER A 4 13.12 -6.40 28.17
N ASP A 5 13.11 -6.19 29.48
CA ASP A 5 12.38 -7.03 30.44
C ASP A 5 10.87 -7.07 30.16
N LEU A 6 10.28 -5.92 29.82
CA LEU A 6 8.87 -5.84 29.47
C LEU A 6 8.54 -6.57 28.16
N ILE A 7 9.45 -6.45 27.17
CA ILE A 7 9.31 -7.17 25.90
C ILE A 7 9.40 -8.68 26.13
N GLU A 8 10.36 -9.13 26.94
CA GLU A 8 10.52 -10.52 27.32
C GLU A 8 9.29 -11.05 28.07
N GLU A 9 8.70 -10.25 28.95
CA GLU A 9 7.45 -10.60 29.65
C GLU A 9 6.28 -10.76 28.67
N VAL A 10 6.11 -9.85 27.72
CA VAL A 10 5.08 -9.98 26.65
C VAL A 10 5.30 -11.26 25.85
N VAL A 11 6.54 -11.56 25.45
CA VAL A 11 6.86 -12.78 24.71
C VAL A 11 6.58 -14.02 25.54
N SER A 12 6.99 -14.06 26.80
CA SER A 12 6.83 -15.23 27.67
C SER A 12 5.36 -15.58 27.96
N ARG A 13 4.46 -14.58 27.97
CA ARG A 13 3.01 -14.77 28.16
C ARG A 13 2.29 -15.19 26.87
N ASN A 14 2.93 -15.14 25.72
CA ASN A 14 2.37 -15.47 24.41
C ASN A 14 3.04 -16.72 23.84
N ASP A 15 2.49 -17.91 24.14
CA ASP A 15 2.99 -19.12 23.48
C ASP A 15 2.85 -19.01 21.96
N ILE A 16 3.94 -19.25 21.26
CA ILE A 16 4.01 -19.06 19.80
C ILE A 16 3.05 -19.97 19.03
N VAL A 17 2.79 -21.19 19.54
CA VAL A 17 1.86 -22.14 18.91
C VAL A 17 0.44 -21.63 19.05
N ASP A 18 0.07 -21.10 20.22
CA ASP A 18 -1.26 -20.57 20.49
C ASP A 18 -1.53 -19.30 19.66
N VAL A 19 -0.51 -18.42 19.56
CA VAL A 19 -0.63 -17.21 18.73
C VAL A 19 -0.80 -17.58 17.26
N ILE A 20 0.10 -18.40 16.71
CA ILE A 20 0.10 -18.76 15.30
C ILE A 20 -1.13 -19.59 14.92
N SER A 21 -1.64 -20.44 15.84
CA SER A 21 -2.86 -21.22 15.61
C SER A 21 -4.11 -20.34 15.43
N GLY A 22 -4.11 -19.13 15.93
CA GLY A 22 -5.16 -18.13 15.65
C GLY A 22 -5.17 -17.62 14.21
N TYR A 23 -4.09 -17.78 13.48
CA TYR A 23 -3.92 -17.30 12.10
C TYR A 23 -3.94 -18.39 11.04
N ILE A 24 -3.30 -19.54 11.35
CA ILE A 24 -3.20 -20.67 10.42
C ILE A 24 -3.46 -21.99 11.14
N LYS A 25 -3.90 -23.01 10.37
CA LYS A 25 -4.08 -24.36 10.91
C LYS A 25 -2.72 -25.02 11.09
N LEU A 26 -2.38 -25.35 12.34
CA LEU A 26 -1.20 -26.12 12.70
C LEU A 26 -1.58 -27.58 13.04
N LYS A 27 -0.73 -28.52 12.65
CA LYS A 27 -0.82 -29.94 13.02
C LYS A 27 0.44 -30.34 13.77
N LYS A 28 0.29 -31.08 14.88
CA LYS A 28 1.44 -31.60 15.62
C LYS A 28 2.21 -32.62 14.77
N ASN A 29 3.51 -32.47 14.72
CA ASN A 29 4.43 -33.39 14.02
C ASN A 29 5.68 -33.59 14.89
N GLY A 30 5.71 -34.69 15.64
CA GLY A 30 6.75 -34.95 16.63
C GLY A 30 6.78 -33.89 17.73
N SER A 31 7.93 -33.25 17.92
CA SER A 31 8.16 -32.15 18.89
C SER A 31 7.80 -30.78 18.38
N SER A 32 7.37 -30.66 17.12
CA SER A 32 7.05 -29.41 16.47
C SER A 32 5.60 -29.40 15.95
N TYR A 33 5.14 -28.23 15.50
CA TYR A 33 3.87 -28.07 14.81
C TYR A 33 4.14 -27.63 13.37
N VAL A 34 3.38 -28.15 12.40
CA VAL A 34 3.56 -27.84 10.98
C VAL A 34 2.25 -27.35 10.35
N GLY A 35 2.36 -26.46 9.40
CA GLY A 35 1.24 -25.91 8.64
C GLY A 35 1.66 -25.38 7.28
N LEU A 36 0.69 -24.91 6.51
CA LEU A 36 0.99 -24.18 5.27
C LEU A 36 1.49 -22.77 5.64
N CYS A 37 2.56 -22.36 4.99
CA CYS A 37 3.15 -21.04 5.25
C CYS A 37 2.19 -19.91 4.87
N PRO A 38 1.97 -18.91 5.76
CA PRO A 38 1.12 -17.78 5.43
C PRO A 38 1.86 -16.72 4.58
N PHE A 39 3.18 -16.82 4.44
CA PHE A 39 4.02 -15.82 3.79
C PHE A 39 4.37 -16.16 2.33
N HIS A 40 4.15 -17.42 1.90
CA HIS A 40 4.27 -17.80 0.50
C HIS A 40 3.23 -18.88 0.14
N ASN A 41 3.01 -19.07 -1.16
CA ASN A 41 2.03 -20.05 -1.64
C ASN A 41 2.67 -21.43 -1.77
N GLU A 42 2.12 -22.42 -1.06
CA GLU A 42 2.59 -23.81 -1.12
C GLU A 42 1.42 -24.80 -1.01
N LYS A 43 1.61 -26.03 -1.51
CA LYS A 43 0.60 -27.10 -1.43
C LYS A 43 0.92 -28.13 -0.33
N SER A 44 2.16 -28.18 0.10
CA SER A 44 2.64 -29.08 1.16
C SER A 44 3.18 -28.25 2.33
N PRO A 45 2.89 -28.64 3.60
CA PRO A 45 3.31 -27.88 4.77
C PRO A 45 4.83 -27.82 4.89
N SER A 46 5.41 -26.62 4.84
CA SER A 46 6.83 -26.35 5.10
C SER A 46 7.07 -25.38 6.25
N PHE A 47 6.00 -24.83 6.82
CA PHE A 47 6.06 -23.91 7.95
C PHE A 47 6.08 -24.73 9.26
N SER A 48 7.17 -24.62 10.02
CA SER A 48 7.38 -25.34 11.27
C SER A 48 7.45 -24.40 12.46
N VAL A 49 6.77 -24.75 13.55
CA VAL A 49 6.74 -24.00 14.79
C VAL A 49 7.27 -24.89 15.92
N SER A 50 8.33 -24.45 16.57
CA SER A 50 8.90 -25.11 17.73
C SER A 50 8.42 -24.47 19.02
N GLN A 51 7.53 -25.15 19.74
CA GLN A 51 7.02 -24.67 21.02
C GLN A 51 8.13 -24.55 22.07
N SER A 52 9.04 -25.52 22.13
CA SER A 52 10.13 -25.52 23.12
C SER A 52 11.15 -24.39 22.91
N ARG A 53 11.34 -23.96 21.65
CA ARG A 53 12.26 -22.87 21.31
C ARG A 53 11.55 -21.51 21.17
N GLN A 54 10.22 -21.48 21.16
CA GLN A 54 9.39 -20.31 20.87
C GLN A 54 9.80 -19.60 19.56
N LEU A 55 10.07 -20.43 18.52
CA LEU A 55 10.49 -19.98 17.20
C LEU A 55 9.68 -20.68 16.11
N TYR A 56 9.50 -19.99 15.00
CA TYR A 56 9.01 -20.57 13.77
C TYR A 56 10.05 -20.45 12.65
N HIS A 57 9.98 -21.34 11.70
CA HIS A 57 10.79 -21.31 10.48
C HIS A 57 10.04 -21.96 9.32
N CYS A 58 10.04 -21.33 8.17
CA CYS A 58 9.53 -21.91 6.94
C CYS A 58 10.67 -22.46 6.10
N PHE A 59 10.68 -23.77 5.83
CA PHE A 59 11.68 -24.40 4.99
C PHE A 59 11.47 -24.15 3.49
N GLY A 60 10.31 -23.59 3.10
CA GLY A 60 10.02 -23.20 1.71
C GLY A 60 10.57 -21.83 1.33
N CYS A 61 10.29 -20.80 2.14
CA CYS A 61 10.70 -19.42 1.84
C CYS A 61 11.78 -18.84 2.77
N GLY A 62 12.22 -19.61 3.78
CA GLY A 62 13.28 -19.19 4.70
C GLY A 62 12.86 -18.18 5.78
N VAL A 63 11.62 -17.70 5.78
CA VAL A 63 11.13 -16.77 6.81
C VAL A 63 11.13 -17.47 8.17
N GLY A 64 11.54 -16.77 9.21
CA GLY A 64 11.58 -17.32 10.57
C GLY A 64 11.78 -16.25 11.63
N GLY A 65 11.46 -16.57 12.87
CA GLY A 65 11.58 -15.68 13.99
C GLY A 65 10.78 -16.12 15.21
N ASN A 66 10.58 -15.19 16.15
CA ASN A 66 9.75 -15.38 17.33
C ASN A 66 8.30 -14.90 17.11
N VAL A 67 7.49 -14.91 18.16
CA VAL A 67 6.09 -14.51 18.13
C VAL A 67 5.90 -13.05 17.68
N ILE A 68 6.78 -12.13 18.10
CA ILE A 68 6.72 -10.73 17.68
C ILE A 68 6.99 -10.61 16.18
N THR A 69 8.04 -11.29 15.69
CA THR A 69 8.38 -11.30 14.26
C THR A 69 7.23 -11.85 13.43
N PHE A 70 6.57 -12.92 13.90
CA PHE A 70 5.40 -13.47 13.21
C PHE A 70 4.27 -12.46 13.08
N VAL A 71 3.89 -11.79 14.18
CA VAL A 71 2.81 -10.78 14.17
C VAL A 71 3.20 -9.58 13.30
N MET A 72 4.45 -9.12 13.37
CA MET A 72 4.95 -8.05 12.50
C MET A 72 4.80 -8.40 11.02
N GLU A 73 5.21 -9.59 10.62
CA GLU A 73 5.18 -10.03 9.21
C GLU A 73 3.75 -10.36 8.74
N TYR A 74 2.92 -10.95 9.58
CA TYR A 74 1.57 -11.37 9.22
C TYR A 74 0.60 -10.18 9.13
N GLU A 75 0.56 -9.36 10.19
CA GLU A 75 -0.31 -8.17 10.29
C GLU A 75 0.31 -6.95 9.63
N ASN A 76 1.59 -7.04 9.26
CA ASN A 76 2.41 -5.92 8.80
C ASN A 76 2.47 -4.78 9.82
N PHE A 77 2.65 -5.15 11.08
CA PHE A 77 2.81 -4.21 12.18
C PHE A 77 4.26 -3.75 12.32
N THR A 78 4.43 -2.54 12.84
CA THR A 78 5.72 -2.13 13.43
C THR A 78 6.00 -2.96 14.68
N PHE A 79 7.26 -3.00 15.13
CA PHE A 79 7.63 -3.67 16.36
C PHE A 79 6.76 -3.26 17.57
N LEU A 80 6.50 -1.97 17.73
CA LEU A 80 5.67 -1.45 18.83
C LEU A 80 4.20 -1.85 18.71
N GLU A 81 3.65 -1.87 17.49
CA GLU A 81 2.27 -2.33 17.24
C GLU A 81 2.14 -3.84 17.52
N ALA A 82 3.14 -4.64 17.14
CA ALA A 82 3.14 -6.07 17.42
C ALA A 82 3.24 -6.36 18.92
N VAL A 83 4.13 -5.68 19.64
CA VAL A 83 4.25 -5.81 21.10
C VAL A 83 2.94 -5.40 21.79
N LYS A 84 2.31 -4.31 21.37
CA LYS A 84 1.03 -3.86 21.91
C LYS A 84 -0.08 -4.89 21.66
N SER A 85 -0.20 -5.39 20.44
CA SER A 85 -1.20 -6.41 20.09
C SER A 85 -1.04 -7.70 20.89
N LEU A 86 0.20 -8.13 21.13
CA LEU A 86 0.49 -9.31 21.96
C LEU A 86 0.21 -9.06 23.44
N ALA A 87 0.48 -7.86 23.96
CA ALA A 87 0.15 -7.48 25.32
C ALA A 87 -1.37 -7.43 25.55
N ASP A 88 -2.11 -6.79 24.62
CA ASP A 88 -3.57 -6.71 24.64
C ASP A 88 -4.21 -8.12 24.63
N ARG A 89 -3.62 -9.05 23.87
CA ARG A 89 -4.10 -10.44 23.80
C ARG A 89 -4.07 -11.16 25.14
N VAL A 90 -3.11 -10.86 25.98
CA VAL A 90 -2.93 -11.50 27.31
C VAL A 90 -3.39 -10.60 28.47
N GLY A 91 -4.09 -9.50 28.17
CA GLY A 91 -4.59 -8.55 29.18
C GLY A 91 -3.49 -7.85 29.97
N MET A 92 -2.31 -7.67 29.35
CA MET A 92 -1.17 -7.00 29.96
C MET A 92 -1.21 -5.51 29.64
N GLU A 93 -1.31 -4.67 30.67
CA GLU A 93 -1.19 -3.23 30.50
C GLU A 93 0.28 -2.83 30.25
N LEU A 94 0.52 -2.19 29.14
CA LEU A 94 1.83 -1.63 28.84
C LEU A 94 1.92 -0.20 29.39
N PRO A 95 3.05 0.17 29.99
CA PRO A 95 3.25 1.54 30.42
C PRO A 95 3.18 2.48 29.20
N GLU A 96 2.60 3.65 29.40
CA GLU A 96 2.62 4.66 28.34
C GLU A 96 4.07 4.97 27.97
N ILE A 97 4.38 4.85 26.67
CA ILE A 97 5.70 5.23 26.17
C ILE A 97 5.77 6.75 26.27
N SER A 98 6.60 7.25 27.18
CA SER A 98 6.93 8.67 27.18
C SER A 98 7.72 9.01 25.92
N TYR A 99 7.05 9.62 24.95
CA TYR A 99 7.70 10.21 23.80
C TYR A 99 8.23 11.59 24.17
N SER A 100 9.35 11.98 23.57
CA SER A 100 9.72 13.39 23.63
C SER A 100 8.57 14.24 23.03
N GLN A 101 8.42 15.47 23.46
CA GLN A 101 7.40 16.38 22.93
C GLN A 101 7.43 16.46 21.41
N LYS A 102 8.62 16.41 20.81
CA LYS A 102 8.81 16.42 19.36
C LYS A 102 8.27 15.15 18.69
N GLU A 103 8.59 13.98 19.23
CA GLU A 103 8.09 12.70 18.71
C GLU A 103 6.56 12.59 18.83
N GLN A 104 6.00 13.08 19.92
CA GLN A 104 4.56 13.13 20.11
C GLN A 104 3.91 14.04 19.07
N GLN A 105 4.42 15.26 18.86
CA GLN A 105 3.94 16.18 17.85
C GLN A 105 3.99 15.61 16.43
N GLU A 106 5.08 14.89 16.08
CA GLU A 106 5.21 14.23 14.78
C GLU A 106 4.20 13.11 14.58
N ARG A 107 3.89 12.34 15.62
CA ARG A 107 2.87 11.27 15.59
C ARG A 107 1.47 11.86 15.47
N ASP A 108 1.16 12.88 16.24
CA ASP A 108 -0.12 13.56 16.20
C ASP A 108 -0.36 14.19 14.82
N LEU A 109 0.68 14.82 14.25
CA LEU A 109 0.62 15.35 12.89
C LEU A 109 0.35 14.24 11.86
N LYS A 110 1.07 13.13 11.90
CA LYS A 110 0.83 11.99 10.99
C LYS A 110 -0.60 11.45 11.12
N THR A 111 -1.10 11.32 12.34
CA THR A 111 -2.47 10.85 12.61
C THR A 111 -3.50 11.77 11.99
N LYS A 112 -3.36 13.08 12.19
CA LYS A 112 -4.25 14.10 11.59
C LYS A 112 -4.18 14.12 10.07
N LEU A 113 -2.97 13.98 9.50
CA LEU A 113 -2.80 13.91 8.04
C LEU A 113 -3.46 12.66 7.44
N LEU A 114 -3.36 11.49 8.10
CA LEU A 114 -4.07 10.28 7.68
C LEU A 114 -5.59 10.45 7.72
N GLU A 115 -6.10 11.13 8.75
CA GLU A 115 -7.52 11.45 8.86
C GLU A 115 -7.97 12.38 7.72
N ILE A 116 -7.23 13.45 7.43
CA ILE A 116 -7.50 14.35 6.31
C ILE A 116 -7.51 13.58 4.98
N ASN A 117 -6.53 12.74 4.73
CA ASN A 117 -6.47 11.94 3.51
C ASN A 117 -7.67 10.98 3.39
N LYS A 118 -8.07 10.33 4.49
CA LYS A 118 -9.27 9.48 4.53
C LYS A 118 -10.53 10.28 4.20
N ILE A 119 -10.69 11.46 4.78
CA ILE A 119 -11.83 12.36 4.52
C ILE A 119 -11.83 12.81 3.06
N ALA A 120 -10.66 13.20 2.52
CA ALA A 120 -10.53 13.60 1.13
C ALA A 120 -10.87 12.44 0.16
N ALA A 121 -10.40 11.22 0.45
CA ALA A 121 -10.74 10.03 -0.35
C ALA A 121 -12.25 9.76 -0.34
N THR A 122 -12.88 9.83 0.82
CA THR A 122 -14.34 9.69 0.97
C THR A 122 -15.09 10.78 0.22
N TYR A 123 -14.61 12.02 0.30
CA TYR A 123 -15.18 13.16 -0.43
C TYR A 123 -15.13 12.91 -1.96
N TYR A 124 -13.96 12.56 -2.50
CA TYR A 124 -13.79 12.29 -3.93
C TYR A 124 -14.62 11.09 -4.40
N TYR A 125 -14.73 10.06 -3.59
CA TYR A 125 -15.56 8.89 -3.89
C TYR A 125 -17.05 9.24 -4.01
N HIS A 126 -17.57 10.06 -3.09
CA HIS A 126 -18.96 10.53 -3.17
C HIS A 126 -19.16 11.50 -4.32
N GLN A 127 -18.20 12.38 -4.61
CA GLN A 127 -18.26 13.28 -5.78
C GLN A 127 -18.34 12.50 -7.10
N LEU A 128 -17.61 11.36 -7.24
CA LEU A 128 -17.70 10.53 -8.44
C LEU A 128 -19.11 9.98 -8.66
N LYS A 129 -19.85 9.71 -7.60
CA LYS A 129 -21.21 9.14 -7.65
C LYS A 129 -22.30 10.20 -7.73
N SER A 130 -21.96 11.47 -7.59
CA SER A 130 -22.92 12.59 -7.73
C SER A 130 -23.20 12.94 -9.20
N GLU A 131 -24.19 13.78 -9.42
CA GLU A 131 -24.51 14.32 -10.76
C GLU A 131 -23.28 15.01 -11.38
N ASN A 132 -22.54 15.78 -10.58
CA ASN A 132 -21.33 16.49 -11.03
C ASN A 132 -20.16 15.53 -11.34
N GLY A 133 -20.22 14.28 -10.90
CA GLY A 133 -19.18 13.27 -11.10
C GLY A 133 -19.35 12.42 -12.36
N GLN A 134 -20.44 12.60 -13.11
CA GLN A 134 -20.76 11.76 -14.26
C GLN A 134 -19.69 11.76 -15.36
N VAL A 135 -18.96 12.87 -15.51
CA VAL A 135 -17.84 12.95 -16.46
C VAL A 135 -16.71 11.97 -16.08
N GLY A 136 -16.36 11.91 -14.79
CA GLY A 136 -15.36 10.98 -14.29
C GLY A 136 -15.83 9.52 -14.32
N LEU A 137 -17.08 9.28 -13.93
CA LEU A 137 -17.67 7.93 -13.94
C LEU A 137 -17.81 7.38 -15.37
N SER A 138 -18.26 8.20 -16.31
CA SER A 138 -18.35 7.85 -17.73
C SER A 138 -16.98 7.53 -18.32
N TYR A 139 -15.96 8.29 -17.95
CA TYR A 139 -14.58 8.01 -18.35
C TYR A 139 -14.13 6.62 -17.85
N LEU A 140 -14.33 6.31 -16.57
CA LEU A 140 -13.92 5.01 -16.00
C LEU A 140 -14.66 3.85 -16.65
N ARG A 141 -15.96 4.01 -16.92
CA ARG A 141 -16.77 3.00 -17.62
C ARG A 141 -16.36 2.85 -19.09
N LYS A 142 -16.06 3.94 -19.79
CA LYS A 142 -15.51 3.90 -21.16
C LYS A 142 -14.17 3.16 -21.22
N ARG A 143 -13.37 3.23 -20.13
CA ARG A 143 -12.14 2.45 -19.95
C ARG A 143 -12.39 0.98 -19.54
N GLY A 144 -13.63 0.53 -19.54
CA GLY A 144 -14.02 -0.87 -19.26
C GLY A 144 -14.04 -1.25 -17.78
N LEU A 145 -13.94 -0.29 -16.85
CA LEU A 145 -13.96 -0.61 -15.42
C LEU A 145 -15.38 -0.88 -14.92
N THR A 146 -15.54 -1.99 -14.18
CA THR A 146 -16.79 -2.33 -13.49
C THR A 146 -16.99 -1.49 -12.23
N ASP A 147 -18.25 -1.34 -11.80
CA ASP A 147 -18.56 -0.62 -10.55
C ASP A 147 -17.94 -1.32 -9.33
N GLU A 148 -17.78 -2.64 -9.35
CA GLU A 148 -17.07 -3.39 -8.33
C GLU A 148 -15.59 -2.96 -8.24
N THR A 149 -14.91 -2.88 -9.38
CA THR A 149 -13.51 -2.45 -9.46
C THR A 149 -13.34 -1.00 -9.02
N ILE A 150 -14.22 -0.10 -9.47
CA ILE A 150 -14.24 1.32 -9.05
C ILE A 150 -14.37 1.42 -7.53
N ASN A 151 -15.27 0.65 -6.93
CA ASN A 151 -15.46 0.63 -5.48
C ASN A 151 -14.27 0.02 -4.74
N ARG A 152 -13.73 -1.10 -5.24
CA ARG A 152 -12.59 -1.81 -4.63
C ARG A 152 -11.35 -0.93 -4.53
N PHE A 153 -11.08 -0.11 -5.56
CA PHE A 153 -9.96 0.82 -5.56
C PHE A 153 -10.29 2.18 -4.94
N GLY A 154 -11.54 2.40 -4.54
CA GLY A 154 -11.98 3.66 -3.94
C GLY A 154 -11.83 4.86 -4.89
N LEU A 155 -12.01 4.64 -6.20
CA LEU A 155 -11.82 5.69 -7.20
C LEU A 155 -12.78 6.85 -6.96
N GLY A 156 -12.33 8.06 -7.24
CA GLY A 156 -13.07 9.28 -6.97
C GLY A 156 -13.04 10.29 -8.11
N TYR A 157 -13.66 11.43 -7.87
CA TYR A 157 -13.60 12.61 -8.75
C TYR A 157 -13.48 13.88 -7.92
N SER A 158 -12.59 14.78 -8.30
CA SER A 158 -12.34 16.00 -7.52
C SER A 158 -13.30 17.16 -7.82
N GLY A 159 -14.14 17.02 -8.85
CA GLY A 159 -15.02 18.10 -9.29
C GLY A 159 -14.29 19.23 -10.05
N GLN A 160 -15.08 20.19 -10.54
CA GLN A 160 -14.55 21.33 -11.33
C GLN A 160 -14.31 22.60 -10.49
N ASN A 161 -14.74 22.62 -9.22
CA ASN A 161 -14.50 23.75 -8.34
C ASN A 161 -13.17 23.59 -7.62
N SER A 162 -12.22 24.47 -7.90
CA SER A 162 -10.86 24.45 -7.36
C SER A 162 -10.74 24.79 -5.87
N LYS A 163 -11.85 25.00 -5.16
CA LYS A 163 -11.89 25.29 -3.71
C LYS A 163 -12.89 24.42 -2.95
N ALA A 164 -13.41 23.39 -3.58
CA ALA A 164 -14.48 22.60 -3.00
C ALA A 164 -14.00 21.75 -1.82
N LEU A 165 -12.89 21.01 -1.99
CA LEU A 165 -12.30 20.22 -0.92
C LEU A 165 -11.76 21.11 0.21
N TYR A 166 -11.11 22.24 -0.13
CA TYR A 166 -10.62 23.19 0.86
C TYR A 166 -11.74 23.63 1.80
N ARG A 167 -12.86 24.16 1.23
CA ARG A 167 -14.03 24.58 2.03
C ARG A 167 -14.57 23.44 2.88
N TYR A 168 -14.73 22.26 2.29
CA TYR A 168 -15.23 21.08 2.98
C TYR A 168 -14.40 20.69 4.20
N LEU A 169 -13.05 20.78 4.11
CA LEU A 169 -12.17 20.51 5.24
C LEU A 169 -12.16 21.66 6.26
N LYS A 170 -12.26 22.91 5.82
CA LYS A 170 -12.42 24.06 6.73
C LYS A 170 -13.70 23.96 7.56
N ASP A 171 -14.81 23.57 6.93
CA ASP A 171 -16.10 23.38 7.61
C ASP A 171 -16.05 22.23 8.65
N LYS A 172 -15.10 21.30 8.49
CA LYS A 172 -14.79 20.24 9.46
C LYS A 172 -13.81 20.68 10.58
N GLY A 173 -13.36 21.92 10.56
CA GLY A 173 -12.51 22.51 11.60
C GLY A 173 -11.01 22.34 11.43
N TYR A 174 -10.53 21.89 10.26
CA TYR A 174 -9.08 21.80 10.00
C TYR A 174 -8.50 23.19 9.71
N ASP A 175 -7.37 23.51 10.36
CA ASP A 175 -6.65 24.78 10.15
C ASP A 175 -5.78 24.77 8.89
N ASP A 176 -5.36 25.95 8.45
CA ASP A 176 -4.60 26.11 7.21
C ASP A 176 -3.17 25.55 7.30
N ASP A 177 -2.54 25.59 8.47
CA ASP A 177 -1.18 25.08 8.67
C ASP A 177 -1.18 23.56 8.51
N LEU A 178 -2.16 22.88 9.07
CA LEU A 178 -2.31 21.43 8.92
C LEU A 178 -2.68 21.05 7.48
N LEU A 179 -3.58 21.81 6.83
CA LEU A 179 -3.96 21.58 5.44
C LEU A 179 -2.76 21.77 4.50
N LYS A 180 -1.84 22.67 4.81
CA LYS A 180 -0.60 22.87 4.05
C LYS A 180 0.29 21.63 4.05
N GLU A 181 0.41 20.96 5.18
CA GLU A 181 1.20 19.72 5.32
C GLU A 181 0.59 18.51 4.58
N SER A 182 -0.71 18.57 4.23
CA SER A 182 -1.41 17.46 3.58
C SER A 182 -1.00 17.20 2.13
N GLY A 183 -0.46 18.23 1.45
CA GLY A 183 -0.14 18.16 0.02
C GLY A 183 -1.35 18.13 -0.92
N LEU A 184 -2.57 18.41 -0.40
CA LEU A 184 -3.81 18.43 -1.16
C LEU A 184 -4.09 19.80 -1.83
N PHE A 185 -3.33 20.83 -1.46
CA PHE A 185 -3.55 22.21 -1.88
C PHE A 185 -2.32 22.86 -2.50
N THR A 186 -2.56 23.91 -3.28
CA THR A 186 -1.54 24.82 -3.82
C THR A 186 -1.73 26.20 -3.23
N TYR A 187 -0.62 26.96 -3.09
CA TYR A 187 -0.60 28.25 -2.36
C TYR A 187 -0.08 29.43 -3.20
N GLU A 188 0.30 29.20 -4.46
CA GLU A 188 0.96 30.22 -5.30
C GLU A 188 0.06 31.41 -5.64
N ARG A 189 -1.24 31.18 -5.80
CA ARG A 189 -2.26 32.22 -6.13
C ARG A 189 -3.46 32.13 -5.20
N GLY A 190 -3.19 32.09 -3.90
CA GLY A 190 -4.16 31.76 -2.88
C GLY A 190 -4.35 30.25 -2.73
N ILE A 191 -5.17 29.83 -1.77
CA ILE A 191 -5.38 28.41 -1.48
C ILE A 191 -6.36 27.83 -2.50
N ASN A 192 -5.89 26.81 -3.24
CA ASN A 192 -6.70 26.07 -4.20
C ASN A 192 -6.47 24.57 -4.05
N ASP A 193 -7.49 23.81 -4.37
CA ASP A 193 -7.39 22.36 -4.46
C ASP A 193 -6.35 21.98 -5.52
N LYS A 194 -5.35 21.20 -5.16
CA LYS A 194 -4.31 20.74 -6.09
C LYS A 194 -4.88 19.86 -7.20
N PHE A 195 -5.86 19.05 -6.83
CA PHE A 195 -6.57 18.19 -7.74
C PHE A 195 -7.95 18.79 -8.04
N TRP A 196 -8.13 19.29 -9.23
CA TRP A 196 -9.43 19.76 -9.73
C TRP A 196 -9.68 19.19 -11.12
N ASN A 197 -10.93 18.88 -11.43
CA ASN A 197 -11.37 18.25 -12.68
C ASN A 197 -10.55 16.97 -13.00
N ARG A 198 -10.37 16.10 -11.98
CA ARG A 198 -9.58 14.88 -12.13
C ARG A 198 -10.33 13.67 -11.59
N VAL A 199 -10.19 12.54 -12.29
CA VAL A 199 -10.45 11.22 -11.70
C VAL A 199 -9.33 10.96 -10.69
N MET A 200 -9.70 10.52 -9.49
CA MET A 200 -8.82 10.37 -8.36
C MET A 200 -8.51 8.91 -8.05
N PHE A 201 -7.25 8.63 -7.84
CA PHE A 201 -6.71 7.33 -7.47
C PHE A 201 -6.11 7.42 -6.07
N PRO A 202 -6.79 6.95 -5.02
CA PRO A 202 -6.20 6.92 -3.68
C PRO A 202 -4.97 6.01 -3.67
N ILE A 203 -3.85 6.54 -3.16
CA ILE A 203 -2.63 5.76 -2.95
C ILE A 203 -2.66 5.29 -1.50
N MET A 204 -2.63 3.97 -1.32
CA MET A 204 -2.70 3.35 0.01
C MET A 204 -1.35 2.77 0.40
N ASP A 205 -1.04 2.87 1.69
CA ASP A 205 0.03 2.08 2.27
C ASP A 205 -0.39 0.60 2.39
N ILE A 206 0.54 -0.24 2.83
CA ILE A 206 0.30 -1.67 3.02
C ILE A 206 -0.80 -1.99 4.05
N ASN A 207 -1.17 -1.04 4.92
CA ASN A 207 -2.24 -1.15 5.92
C ASN A 207 -3.59 -0.56 5.43
N ASN A 208 -3.73 -0.30 4.13
CA ASN A 208 -4.91 0.32 3.52
C ASN A 208 -5.21 1.75 4.04
N LYS A 209 -4.21 2.46 4.59
CA LYS A 209 -4.35 3.87 4.95
C LYS A 209 -4.04 4.72 3.72
N VAL A 210 -4.87 5.71 3.43
CA VAL A 210 -4.64 6.62 2.29
C VAL A 210 -3.51 7.58 2.64
N ILE A 211 -2.39 7.48 1.93
CA ILE A 211 -1.17 8.26 2.15
C ILE A 211 -0.99 9.38 1.12
N GLY A 212 -1.72 9.33 0.01
CA GLY A 212 -1.66 10.31 -1.06
C GLY A 212 -2.63 9.99 -2.18
N PHE A 213 -2.52 10.71 -3.28
CA PHE A 213 -3.42 10.59 -4.42
C PHE A 213 -2.67 10.73 -5.75
N GLY A 214 -3.13 9.97 -6.75
CA GLY A 214 -2.95 10.27 -8.14
C GLY A 214 -4.21 10.92 -8.71
N GLY A 215 -4.09 11.74 -9.74
CA GLY A 215 -5.25 12.35 -10.39
C GLY A 215 -5.05 12.47 -11.90
N ARG A 216 -5.97 11.89 -12.70
CA ARG A 216 -6.01 12.06 -14.15
C ARG A 216 -6.98 13.18 -14.52
N VAL A 217 -6.50 14.18 -15.27
CA VAL A 217 -7.34 15.30 -15.67
C VAL A 217 -8.43 14.86 -16.65
N MET A 218 -9.63 15.44 -16.52
CA MET A 218 -10.69 15.34 -17.50
C MET A 218 -10.62 16.56 -18.44
N GLY A 219 -10.37 16.29 -19.73
CA GLY A 219 -10.08 17.31 -20.75
C GLY A 219 -8.59 17.47 -21.01
N ASP A 220 -8.20 18.59 -21.65
CA ASP A 220 -6.87 18.81 -22.25
C ASP A 220 -5.86 19.50 -21.34
N ALA A 221 -6.21 19.75 -20.07
CA ALA A 221 -5.29 20.39 -19.14
C ALA A 221 -4.07 19.50 -18.82
N LYS A 222 -2.91 20.14 -18.69
CA LYS A 222 -1.64 19.45 -18.34
C LYS A 222 -1.28 19.68 -16.87
N PRO A 223 -0.61 18.73 -16.23
CA PRO A 223 -0.20 17.42 -16.74
C PRO A 223 -1.39 16.42 -16.78
N LYS A 224 -1.35 15.45 -17.71
CA LYS A 224 -2.37 14.39 -17.85
C LYS A 224 -2.56 13.65 -16.52
N TYR A 225 -1.47 13.21 -15.89
CA TYR A 225 -1.44 12.64 -14.55
C TYR A 225 -0.69 13.55 -13.57
N LEU A 226 -1.24 13.72 -12.39
CA LEU A 226 -0.66 14.49 -11.30
C LEU A 226 -0.67 13.65 -10.02
N ASN A 227 0.44 13.60 -9.30
CA ASN A 227 0.55 12.92 -8.01
C ASN A 227 0.68 13.90 -6.86
N SER A 228 0.30 13.44 -5.65
CA SER A 228 0.62 14.14 -4.41
C SER A 228 2.12 14.46 -4.37
N PRO A 229 2.53 15.58 -3.79
CA PRO A 229 3.93 15.84 -3.48
C PRO A 229 4.42 14.87 -2.40
N GLU A 230 5.72 14.83 -2.15
CA GLU A 230 6.28 14.20 -0.96
C GLU A 230 5.70 14.88 0.29
N THR A 231 5.29 14.07 1.27
CA THR A 231 4.74 14.53 2.55
C THR A 231 5.31 13.68 3.69
N LYS A 232 4.95 14.00 4.93
CA LYS A 232 5.28 13.15 6.09
C LYS A 232 4.67 11.75 6.04
N LEU A 233 3.66 11.54 5.18
CA LEU A 233 2.99 10.24 4.98
C LEU A 233 3.45 9.55 3.70
N PHE A 234 3.84 10.28 2.67
CA PHE A 234 4.00 9.78 1.32
C PHE A 234 5.40 10.01 0.77
N ASP A 235 6.09 8.92 0.51
CA ASP A 235 7.38 8.86 -0.18
C ASP A 235 7.21 8.00 -1.44
N LYS A 236 7.22 8.63 -2.62
CA LYS A 236 7.06 7.95 -3.92
C LYS A 236 8.12 6.88 -4.15
N SER A 237 9.32 7.10 -3.63
CA SER A 237 10.46 6.22 -3.84
C SER A 237 10.36 4.89 -3.09
N ARG A 238 9.44 4.79 -2.12
CA ARG A 238 9.28 3.65 -1.21
C ARG A 238 7.87 3.05 -1.22
N ASN A 239 6.99 3.55 -2.07
CA ASN A 239 5.62 3.08 -2.17
C ASN A 239 5.32 2.58 -3.59
N LEU A 240 4.38 1.65 -3.71
CA LEU A 240 3.89 1.10 -4.96
C LEU A 240 2.36 1.13 -4.95
N TYR A 241 1.76 1.57 -6.05
CA TYR A 241 0.32 1.53 -6.22
C TYR A 241 -0.17 0.08 -6.31
N GLY A 242 -1.25 -0.24 -5.62
CA GLY A 242 -1.86 -1.58 -5.63
C GLY A 242 -1.17 -2.60 -4.72
N LEU A 243 -0.04 -2.27 -4.07
CA LEU A 243 0.69 -3.23 -3.23
C LEU A 243 -0.13 -3.69 -2.00
N ASN A 244 -0.96 -2.83 -1.44
CA ASN A 244 -1.88 -3.18 -0.35
C ASN A 244 -2.78 -4.38 -0.69
N ILE A 245 -3.19 -4.51 -1.95
CA ILE A 245 -3.98 -5.65 -2.45
C ILE A 245 -3.05 -6.76 -2.91
N ALA A 246 -2.00 -6.42 -3.68
CA ALA A 246 -1.10 -7.40 -4.27
C ALA A 246 -0.42 -8.31 -3.25
N ARG A 247 -0.05 -7.79 -2.08
CA ARG A 247 0.56 -8.56 -0.98
C ARG A 247 -0.33 -9.71 -0.47
N THR A 248 -1.65 -9.57 -0.60
CA THR A 248 -2.62 -10.59 -0.15
C THR A 248 -2.97 -11.61 -1.24
N ALA A 249 -2.51 -11.40 -2.48
CA ALA A 249 -2.80 -12.29 -3.61
C ALA A 249 -2.12 -13.66 -3.51
N ARG A 250 -1.12 -13.81 -2.63
CA ARG A 250 -0.35 -15.06 -2.40
C ARG A 250 0.15 -15.69 -3.70
N LYS A 251 0.70 -14.87 -4.59
CA LYS A 251 1.31 -15.30 -5.87
C LYS A 251 2.83 -15.32 -5.73
N ASN A 252 3.48 -16.21 -6.49
CA ASN A 252 4.95 -16.34 -6.48
C ASN A 252 5.67 -15.23 -7.24
N ASN A 253 4.95 -14.28 -7.79
CA ASN A 253 5.50 -13.13 -8.51
C ASN A 253 4.65 -11.88 -8.29
N LEU A 254 5.26 -10.72 -8.49
CA LEU A 254 4.56 -9.46 -8.69
C LEU A 254 4.62 -9.09 -10.18
N ILE A 255 3.61 -8.38 -10.65
CA ILE A 255 3.56 -7.82 -11.99
C ILE A 255 3.73 -6.31 -11.84
N ILE A 256 4.79 -5.73 -12.43
CA ILE A 256 4.96 -4.29 -12.43
C ILE A 256 4.46 -3.69 -13.75
N CYS A 257 3.50 -2.77 -13.64
CA CYS A 257 2.87 -2.03 -14.72
C CYS A 257 3.36 -0.57 -14.74
N GLU A 258 3.04 0.18 -15.78
CA GLU A 258 3.44 1.59 -15.90
C GLU A 258 2.64 2.52 -15.00
N GLY A 259 1.31 2.32 -14.92
CA GLY A 259 0.45 3.30 -14.28
C GLY A 259 -0.76 2.71 -13.53
N TYR A 260 -1.57 3.65 -13.04
CA TYR A 260 -2.75 3.34 -12.22
C TYR A 260 -3.77 2.47 -12.97
N MET A 261 -4.08 2.84 -14.21
CA MET A 261 -5.12 2.17 -14.99
C MET A 261 -4.72 0.74 -15.33
N ASP A 262 -3.43 0.52 -15.64
CA ASP A 262 -2.93 -0.82 -15.96
C ASP A 262 -3.06 -1.75 -14.75
N VAL A 263 -2.64 -1.28 -13.56
CA VAL A 263 -2.83 -2.05 -12.32
C VAL A 263 -4.29 -2.37 -12.08
N ILE A 264 -5.20 -1.39 -12.20
CA ILE A 264 -6.64 -1.57 -11.96
C ILE A 264 -7.22 -2.58 -12.95
N SER A 265 -6.87 -2.45 -14.25
CA SER A 265 -7.32 -3.37 -15.31
C SER A 265 -6.80 -4.79 -15.08
N MET A 266 -5.53 -4.93 -14.69
CA MET A 266 -4.93 -6.23 -14.35
C MET A 266 -5.65 -6.88 -13.16
N HIS A 267 -5.94 -6.13 -12.11
CA HIS A 267 -6.70 -6.63 -10.95
C HIS A 267 -8.11 -7.04 -11.35
N GLN A 268 -8.80 -6.28 -12.20
CA GLN A 268 -10.11 -6.63 -12.73
C GLN A 268 -10.07 -7.93 -13.54
N ALA A 269 -8.99 -8.15 -14.28
CA ALA A 269 -8.75 -9.38 -15.04
C ALA A 269 -8.29 -10.57 -14.15
N GLY A 270 -8.21 -10.40 -12.83
CA GLY A 270 -7.82 -11.47 -11.88
C GLY A 270 -6.34 -11.54 -11.56
N PHE A 271 -5.51 -10.65 -12.11
CA PHE A 271 -4.07 -10.56 -11.80
C PHE A 271 -3.85 -9.64 -10.58
N ASN A 272 -4.32 -10.10 -9.43
CA ASN A 272 -4.31 -9.31 -8.19
C ASN A 272 -2.91 -9.01 -7.62
N GLN A 273 -1.84 -9.52 -8.23
CA GLN A 273 -0.45 -9.24 -7.88
C GLN A 273 0.17 -8.08 -8.68
N ALA A 274 -0.64 -7.32 -9.44
CA ALA A 274 -0.16 -6.17 -10.20
C ALA A 274 0.08 -4.95 -9.31
N VAL A 275 1.17 -4.24 -9.58
CA VAL A 275 1.59 -3.00 -8.89
C VAL A 275 2.17 -2.01 -9.90
N ALA A 276 2.24 -0.73 -9.55
CA ALA A 276 2.94 0.26 -10.37
C ALA A 276 3.79 1.20 -9.54
N SER A 277 4.81 1.79 -10.15
CA SER A 277 5.52 2.95 -9.62
C SER A 277 4.60 4.19 -9.63
N LEU A 278 5.01 5.24 -8.91
CA LEU A 278 4.15 6.40 -8.65
C LEU A 278 4.59 7.63 -9.46
N GLY A 279 4.56 7.49 -10.80
CA GLY A 279 4.90 8.58 -11.73
C GLY A 279 6.40 8.91 -11.76
N THR A 280 7.23 7.95 -11.40
CA THR A 280 8.69 8.01 -11.47
C THR A 280 9.21 6.69 -12.06
N ALA A 281 10.45 6.69 -12.55
CA ALA A 281 11.13 5.43 -12.83
C ALA A 281 11.20 4.57 -11.58
N LEU A 282 11.26 3.26 -11.74
CA LEU A 282 11.43 2.32 -10.64
C LEU A 282 12.66 2.68 -9.81
N THR A 283 12.51 2.66 -8.49
CA THR A 283 13.58 3.02 -7.55
C THR A 283 14.15 1.78 -6.83
N PRO A 284 15.40 1.84 -6.33
CA PRO A 284 15.95 0.78 -5.47
C PRO A 284 15.11 0.55 -4.20
N GLY A 285 14.46 1.61 -3.67
CA GLY A 285 13.55 1.49 -2.51
C GLY A 285 12.32 0.65 -2.83
N GLN A 286 11.71 0.87 -3.99
CA GLN A 286 10.57 0.07 -4.48
C GLN A 286 10.98 -1.37 -4.80
N ALA A 287 12.16 -1.60 -5.39
CA ALA A 287 12.68 -2.95 -5.63
C ALA A 287 12.89 -3.74 -4.32
N ARG A 288 13.51 -3.12 -3.32
CA ARG A 288 13.63 -3.72 -1.98
C ARG A 288 12.27 -3.98 -1.32
N LEU A 289 11.29 -3.11 -1.55
CA LEU A 289 9.93 -3.32 -1.05
C LEU A 289 9.29 -4.55 -1.73
N MET A 290 9.41 -4.70 -3.05
CA MET A 290 8.90 -5.89 -3.77
C MET A 290 9.58 -7.18 -3.29
N LYS A 291 10.88 -7.15 -2.99
CA LYS A 291 11.64 -8.32 -2.51
C LYS A 291 11.09 -8.91 -1.22
N ARG A 292 10.39 -8.14 -0.41
CA ARG A 292 9.73 -8.65 0.82
C ARG A 292 8.56 -9.58 0.52
N TYR A 293 7.99 -9.51 -0.69
CA TYR A 293 6.77 -10.23 -1.07
C TYR A 293 6.98 -11.28 -2.15
N THR A 294 8.09 -11.22 -2.87
CA THR A 294 8.38 -12.15 -3.97
C THR A 294 9.86 -12.21 -4.31
N ASP A 295 10.25 -13.30 -4.98
CA ASP A 295 11.56 -13.45 -5.61
C ASP A 295 11.53 -13.19 -7.14
N GLN A 296 10.34 -12.99 -7.72
CA GLN A 296 10.17 -12.80 -9.15
C GLN A 296 9.27 -11.62 -9.50
N VAL A 297 9.69 -10.81 -10.45
CA VAL A 297 8.92 -9.69 -10.99
C VAL A 297 8.73 -9.85 -12.49
N LEU A 298 7.49 -9.74 -12.95
CA LEU A 298 7.10 -9.69 -14.35
C LEU A 298 6.92 -8.22 -14.74
N ILE A 299 7.67 -7.74 -15.73
CA ILE A 299 7.58 -6.36 -16.21
C ILE A 299 6.61 -6.34 -17.39
N THR A 300 5.54 -5.55 -17.29
CA THR A 300 4.50 -5.38 -18.30
C THR A 300 4.37 -3.91 -18.68
N TYR A 301 5.48 -3.31 -19.12
CA TYR A 301 5.49 -1.95 -19.62
C TYR A 301 5.03 -1.91 -21.07
N ASP A 302 4.60 -0.75 -21.53
CA ASP A 302 4.15 -0.55 -22.91
C ASP A 302 5.27 -0.94 -23.90
N SER A 303 4.89 -1.47 -25.05
CA SER A 303 5.84 -1.91 -26.09
C SER A 303 6.37 -0.76 -26.95
N ASP A 304 6.05 0.49 -26.61
CA ASP A 304 6.61 1.67 -27.24
C ASP A 304 8.09 1.90 -26.84
N GLU A 305 8.73 2.89 -27.44
CA GLU A 305 10.13 3.22 -27.16
C GLU A 305 10.34 3.66 -25.70
N ALA A 306 9.38 4.37 -25.12
CA ALA A 306 9.46 4.87 -23.74
C ALA A 306 9.34 3.73 -22.72
N GLY A 307 8.38 2.84 -22.88
CA GLY A 307 8.18 1.67 -22.02
C GLY A 307 9.33 0.68 -22.14
N THR A 308 9.85 0.44 -23.36
CA THR A 308 11.05 -0.39 -23.57
C THR A 308 12.26 0.20 -22.80
N LYS A 309 12.52 1.50 -22.92
CA LYS A 309 13.59 2.18 -22.18
C LYS A 309 13.36 2.12 -20.66
N ALA A 310 12.12 2.21 -20.21
CA ALA A 310 11.77 2.08 -18.79
C ALA A 310 12.04 0.65 -18.28
N ALA A 311 11.66 -0.38 -19.04
CA ALA A 311 11.94 -1.78 -18.70
C ALA A 311 13.44 -2.06 -18.62
N MET A 312 14.22 -1.58 -19.58
CA MET A 312 15.68 -1.73 -19.59
C MET A 312 16.35 -1.07 -18.36
N ARG A 313 15.81 0.03 -17.87
CA ARG A 313 16.29 0.68 -16.62
C ARG A 313 15.85 -0.07 -15.37
N ALA A 314 14.67 -0.68 -15.37
CA ALA A 314 14.12 -1.39 -14.21
C ALA A 314 14.86 -2.72 -13.94
N ILE A 315 15.29 -3.45 -14.99
CA ILE A 315 15.94 -4.76 -14.87
C ILE A 315 17.17 -4.74 -13.94
N PRO A 316 18.17 -3.86 -14.11
CA PRO A 316 19.34 -3.85 -13.23
C PRO A 316 18.97 -3.53 -11.77
N ILE A 317 18.02 -2.60 -11.53
CA ILE A 317 17.56 -2.23 -10.20
C ILE A 317 16.90 -3.43 -9.48
N LEU A 318 16.06 -4.18 -10.20
CA LEU A 318 15.43 -5.38 -9.68
C LEU A 318 16.44 -6.50 -9.39
N LYS A 319 17.39 -6.71 -10.30
CA LYS A 319 18.47 -7.71 -10.11
C LYS A 319 19.36 -7.39 -8.91
N GLU A 320 19.73 -6.11 -8.74
CA GLU A 320 20.51 -5.66 -7.57
C GLU A 320 19.76 -5.89 -6.25
N ALA A 321 18.44 -5.80 -6.25
CA ALA A 321 17.61 -6.14 -5.10
C ALA A 321 17.43 -7.67 -4.91
N GLY A 322 18.04 -8.52 -5.73
CA GLY A 322 17.94 -9.98 -5.68
C GLY A 322 16.62 -10.55 -6.23
N LEU A 323 15.99 -9.82 -7.16
CA LEU A 323 14.75 -10.24 -7.82
C LEU A 323 15.06 -10.83 -9.21
N SER A 324 14.50 -11.99 -9.52
CA SER A 324 14.47 -12.51 -10.88
C SER A 324 13.44 -11.73 -11.70
N THR A 325 13.76 -11.43 -12.96
CA THR A 325 12.90 -10.60 -13.80
C THR A 325 12.58 -11.28 -15.12
N LYS A 326 11.33 -11.15 -15.57
CA LYS A 326 10.89 -11.48 -16.93
C LYS A 326 10.15 -10.29 -17.51
N VAL A 327 10.41 -9.98 -18.76
CA VAL A 327 9.67 -8.96 -19.51
C VAL A 327 8.60 -9.66 -20.31
N ILE A 328 7.36 -9.20 -20.18
CA ILE A 328 6.21 -9.66 -20.94
C ILE A 328 5.91 -8.58 -21.97
N ASN A 329 6.17 -8.86 -23.24
CA ASN A 329 5.79 -7.97 -24.33
C ASN A 329 4.29 -8.12 -24.59
N CYS A 330 3.53 -7.08 -24.33
CA CYS A 330 2.12 -7.03 -24.65
C CYS A 330 1.95 -6.45 -26.07
N LEU A 331 1.87 -7.29 -27.08
CA LEU A 331 1.82 -6.87 -28.49
C LEU A 331 0.48 -6.23 -28.91
N LEU A 332 -0.53 -6.20 -28.03
CA LEU A 332 -1.92 -5.86 -28.41
C LEU A 332 -2.59 -4.79 -27.52
N TYR A 333 -1.92 -4.23 -26.55
CA TYR A 333 -2.51 -3.21 -25.71
C TYR A 333 -1.83 -1.85 -25.95
N THR A 334 -2.45 -1.02 -26.77
CA THR A 334 -2.19 0.40 -26.78
C THR A 334 -2.92 1.00 -25.59
N SER A 335 -2.25 1.07 -24.42
CA SER A 335 -2.72 1.90 -23.34
C SER A 335 -2.70 3.35 -23.82
N ASP A 336 -3.53 4.18 -23.31
CA ASP A 336 -3.53 5.66 -23.39
C ASP A 336 -3.01 6.39 -24.65
N ALA A 337 -2.39 5.72 -25.63
CA ALA A 337 -1.91 6.32 -26.87
C ALA A 337 -3.01 6.52 -27.93
N ALA A 338 -4.23 6.08 -27.66
CA ALA A 338 -5.38 6.16 -28.56
C ALA A 338 -6.40 7.25 -28.17
N ASP A 339 -6.02 8.21 -27.32
CA ASP A 339 -6.83 9.40 -27.00
C ASP A 339 -6.17 10.69 -27.52
#